data_548f42045d1dcf4cf13a4c4ee4baa620
#
_entry.id   548f42045d1dcf4cf13a4c4ee4baa620
#
_cell.length_a   1.000
_cell.length_b   1.000
_cell.length_c   1.000
_cell.angle_alpha   90.00
_cell.angle_beta   90.00
_cell.angle_gamma   90.00
#
_symmetry.space_group_name_H-M   'P 1'
#
loop_
_entity.id
_entity.type
_entity.pdbx_description
1 polymer ?
#
loop_
_entity_poly.entity_id
_entity_poly.type
_entity_poly.pdbx_seq_one_letter_code
_entity_poly.pdbx_strand_id
1 'polypeptide(L)' 'MKATGIIRRVDDLGRIAIAKDIRRQLEIKEMDAMEFFIDGEDIVIRKHTEVSKDV' A
#
# COMPACT_ATOMS: atom_id res chain seq x y z
N MET A 1 3.19 -13.00 7.05
CA MET A 1 2.54 -12.41 5.87
C MET A 1 1.72 -13.44 5.14
N LYS A 2 0.68 -13.00 4.50
CA LYS A 2 -0.21 -13.92 3.84
C LYS A 2 -0.20 -13.63 2.35
N ALA A 3 0.02 -14.65 1.55
CA ALA A 3 0.04 -14.47 0.11
C ALA A 3 -1.38 -14.26 -0.42
N THR A 4 -1.54 -13.33 -1.33
CA THR A 4 -2.83 -13.07 -1.94
C THR A 4 -2.97 -13.70 -3.32
N GLY A 5 -1.84 -14.06 -3.91
CA GLY A 5 -1.86 -14.55 -5.30
C GLY A 5 -2.01 -13.44 -6.32
N ILE A 6 -2.08 -12.20 -5.91
CA ILE A 6 -2.25 -11.07 -6.82
C ILE A 6 -0.88 -10.58 -7.24
N ILE A 7 -0.66 -10.51 -8.54
CA ILE A 7 0.62 -10.10 -9.10
C ILE A 7 0.36 -8.94 -10.05
N ARG A 8 1.16 -7.89 -9.92
CA ARG A 8 1.06 -6.74 -10.79
C ARG A 8 2.46 -6.37 -11.28
N ARG A 9 2.52 -5.69 -12.40
CA ARG A 9 3.79 -5.29 -12.98
C ARG A 9 4.03 -3.82 -12.71
N VAL A 10 5.29 -3.48 -12.51
CA VAL A 10 5.69 -2.08 -12.39
C VAL A 10 5.69 -1.48 -13.79
N ASP A 11 5.10 -0.30 -13.95
CA ASP A 11 5.04 0.34 -15.26
C ASP A 11 6.32 1.17 -15.51
N ASP A 12 6.35 1.89 -16.64
CA ASP A 12 7.55 2.61 -17.03
C ASP A 12 7.82 3.85 -16.18
N LEU A 13 6.88 4.24 -15.37
CA LEU A 13 7.07 5.35 -14.45
C LEU A 13 7.31 4.87 -13.02
N GLY A 14 7.52 3.56 -12.84
CA GLY A 14 7.78 3.01 -11.52
C GLY A 14 6.54 2.83 -10.67
N ARG A 15 5.36 2.81 -11.27
CA ARG A 15 4.12 2.71 -10.52
C ARG A 15 3.58 1.29 -10.58
N ILE A 16 2.89 0.91 -9.53
CA ILE A 16 2.24 -0.38 -9.49
C ILE A 16 0.87 -0.16 -8.87
N ALA A 17 -0.14 -0.79 -9.43
CA ALA A 17 -1.50 -0.60 -8.93
C ALA A 17 -1.77 -1.51 -7.74
N ILE A 18 -2.42 -0.97 -6.74
CA ILE A 18 -2.89 -1.78 -5.62
C ILE A 18 -4.25 -2.34 -6.03
N ALA A 19 -4.35 -3.65 -6.04
CA ALA A 19 -5.56 -4.31 -6.50
C ALA A 19 -6.76 -3.88 -5.68
N LYS A 20 -7.91 -3.85 -6.34
CA LYS A 20 -9.13 -3.38 -5.72
C LYS A 20 -9.50 -4.21 -4.50
N ASP A 21 -9.30 -5.52 -4.57
CA ASP A 21 -9.63 -6.39 -3.44
C ASP A 21 -8.79 -6.06 -2.22
N ILE A 22 -7.51 -5.73 -2.43
CA ILE A 22 -6.65 -5.36 -1.32
C ILE A 22 -7.07 -4.02 -0.76
N ARG A 23 -7.40 -3.07 -1.64
CA ARG A 23 -7.85 -1.77 -1.17
C ARG A 23 -9.10 -1.87 -0.31
N ARG A 24 -10.02 -2.76 -0.71
CA ARG A 24 -11.23 -2.94 0.07
C ARG A 24 -10.94 -3.58 1.42
N GLN A 25 -10.11 -4.61 1.40
CA GLN A 25 -9.82 -5.35 2.62
C GLN A 25 -9.13 -4.48 3.65
N LEU A 26 -8.26 -3.59 3.22
CA LEU A 26 -7.53 -2.73 4.12
C LEU A 26 -8.13 -1.32 4.20
N GLU A 27 -9.26 -1.11 3.53
CA GLU A 27 -9.96 0.17 3.54
C GLU A 27 -9.07 1.31 3.07
N ILE A 28 -8.32 1.06 2.01
CA ILE A 28 -7.47 2.07 1.41
C ILE A 28 -8.30 2.88 0.43
N LYS A 29 -8.36 4.18 0.65
CA LYS A 29 -9.17 5.07 -0.17
C LYS A 29 -8.30 6.07 -0.89
N GLU A 30 -8.90 6.72 -1.85
CA GLU A 30 -8.23 7.76 -2.59
C GLU A 30 -7.65 8.79 -1.65
N MET A 31 -6.45 9.22 -1.91
CA MET A 31 -5.74 10.23 -1.11
C MET A 31 -5.27 9.73 0.24
N ASP A 32 -5.45 8.47 0.56
CA ASP A 32 -4.88 7.93 1.78
C ASP A 32 -3.36 7.96 1.69
N ALA A 33 -2.73 8.31 2.78
CA ALA A 33 -1.27 8.28 2.85
C ALA A 33 -0.80 6.86 3.11
N MET A 34 0.18 6.44 2.35
CA MET A 34 0.75 5.11 2.48
C MET A 34 2.23 5.25 2.74
N GLU A 35 2.73 4.44 3.64
CA GLU A 35 4.15 4.49 3.97
C GLU A 35 4.83 3.23 3.48
N PHE A 36 6.02 3.38 2.93
CA PHE A 36 6.79 2.28 2.37
C PHE A 36 7.90 1.91 3.33
N PHE A 37 8.09 0.61 3.52
CA PHE A 37 9.16 0.09 4.33
C PHE A 37 9.96 -0.91 3.51
N ILE A 38 11.23 -1.04 3.81
CA ILE A 38 12.08 -2.04 3.19
C ILE A 38 12.41 -3.08 4.25
N ASP A 39 12.15 -4.33 3.93
CA ASP A 39 12.41 -5.43 4.85
C ASP A 39 13.17 -6.49 4.07
N GLY A 40 14.50 -6.47 4.18
CA GLY A 40 15.34 -7.36 3.39
C GLY A 40 15.21 -7.01 1.93
N GLU A 41 14.65 -7.91 1.15
CA GLU A 41 14.42 -7.67 -0.26
C GLU A 41 12.96 -7.38 -0.55
N ASP A 42 12.18 -7.13 0.47
CA ASP A 42 10.75 -6.93 0.32
C ASP A 42 10.38 -5.49 0.52
N ILE A 43 9.29 -5.09 -0.11
CA ILE A 43 8.69 -3.78 0.12
C ILE A 43 7.41 -4.03 0.90
N VAL A 44 7.27 -3.35 2.02
CA VAL A 44 6.05 -3.42 2.82
C VAL A 44 5.39 -2.06 2.75
N ILE A 45 4.11 -2.04 2.46
CA ILE A 45 3.35 -0.81 2.36
C ILE A 45 2.24 -0.85 3.40
N ARG A 46 2.13 0.20 4.17
CA ARG A 46 1.11 0.29 5.21
C ARG A 46 0.38 1.60 5.12
N LYS A 47 -0.87 1.60 5.54
CA LYS A 47 -1.58 2.85 5.68
C LYS A 47 -0.89 3.68 6.75
N HIS A 48 -0.62 4.92 6.42
CA HIS A 48 0.00 5.83 7.37
C HIS A 48 -1.10 6.59 8.07
N THR A 49 -1.24 6.39 9.38
CA THR A 49 -2.25 7.09 10.12
C THR A 49 -1.67 8.41 10.57
N GLU A 50 -2.23 9.47 10.04
CA GLU A 50 -1.77 10.78 10.43
C GLU A 50 -2.46 11.19 11.69
N VAL A 51 -1.69 11.56 12.66
CA VAL A 51 -2.26 11.98 13.90
C VAL A 51 -2.81 13.35 13.71
N SER A 52 -4.04 13.48 14.02
CA SER A 52 -4.66 14.75 13.90
C SER A 52 -4.15 15.61 14.98
N LYS A 53 -3.72 16.67 14.70
CA LYS A 53 -3.17 17.40 15.59
C LYS A 53 -4.03 18.22 16.16
N ASP A 54 -5.00 18.20 16.13
CA ASP A 54 -5.87 18.91 16.61
C ASP A 54 -5.79 18.95 17.80
N VAL A 55 -5.44 18.80 18.11
CA VAL A 55 -5.38 18.75 19.21
C VAL A 55 -5.16 19.56 19.65
#